data_3a5c6d608c6aaf1d051992fbaaf5f6e8
#
_entry.id   3a5c6d608c6aaf1d051992fbaaf5f6e8
#
_cell.length_a   1.000
_cell.length_b   1.000
_cell.length_c   1.000
_cell.angle_alpha   90.00
_cell.angle_beta   90.00
_cell.angle_gamma   90.00
#
_symmetry.space_group_name_H-M   'P 1'
#
loop_
_entity.id
_entity.type
_entity.pdbx_description
1 polymer ?
#
loop_
_entity_poly.entity_id
_entity_poly.type
_entity_poly.pdbx_seq_one_letter_code
_entity_poly.pdbx_strand_id
1 'polypeptide(L)'
;MKKNFLITIFIFLLSLLSNSCGSKKISQKIIVASSGKIESLDPANANTLKALQLISSLGDTLYELSSNGKLIPKLALEMPIISKDRLKITINLRKNVLFHDGTSFNSNAIKFTLLLIDSKTLGR
;
A
#
# COMPACT_ATOMS: atom_id res chain seq x y z
N MET A 1 -41.98 27.84 46.94
CA MET A 1 -40.52 27.85 46.76
C MET A 1 -39.93 26.44 46.62
N LYS A 2 -40.30 25.44 47.39
CA LYS A 2 -39.72 24.04 47.29
C LYS A 2 -40.01 23.33 45.96
N LYS A 3 -41.17 23.55 45.33
CA LYS A 3 -41.55 22.88 44.07
C LYS A 3 -40.68 23.30 42.88
N ASN A 4 -40.33 24.57 42.78
CA ASN A 4 -39.48 25.08 41.69
C ASN A 4 -38.05 24.64 41.85
N PHE A 5 -37.55 24.49 43.07
CA PHE A 5 -36.24 23.99 43.40
C PHE A 5 -36.01 22.52 42.94
N LEU A 6 -37.02 21.69 43.15
CA LEU A 6 -37.02 20.28 42.72
C LEU A 6 -37.05 20.15 41.20
N ILE A 7 -37.76 21.03 40.48
CA ILE A 7 -37.80 21.05 39.02
C ILE A 7 -36.42 21.44 38.45
N THR A 8 -35.75 22.41 39.06
CA THR A 8 -34.42 22.86 38.62
C THR A 8 -33.36 21.74 38.80
N ILE A 9 -33.43 21.01 39.91
CA ILE A 9 -32.52 19.86 40.14
C ILE A 9 -32.79 18.75 39.12
N PHE A 10 -34.06 18.47 38.78
CA PHE A 10 -34.42 17.45 37.82
C PHE A 10 -33.92 17.77 36.40
N ILE A 11 -34.04 19.05 35.97
CA ILE A 11 -33.53 19.52 34.68
C ILE A 11 -31.99 19.43 34.63
N PHE A 12 -31.30 19.78 35.73
CA PHE A 12 -29.88 19.69 35.84
C PHE A 12 -29.37 18.22 35.78
N LEU A 13 -30.08 17.30 36.43
CA LEU A 13 -29.78 15.89 36.38
C LEU A 13 -29.99 15.27 34.98
N LEU A 14 -31.04 15.74 34.27
CA LEU A 14 -31.34 15.31 32.90
C LEU A 14 -30.28 15.78 31.89
N SER A 15 -29.66 16.94 32.12
CA SER A 15 -28.57 17.48 31.25
C SER A 15 -27.26 16.71 31.40
N LEU A 16 -27.02 16.03 32.52
CA LEU A 16 -25.85 15.18 32.74
C LEU A 16 -25.92 13.83 31.99
N LEU A 17 -27.10 13.39 31.59
CA LEU A 17 -27.31 12.14 30.86
C LEU A 17 -27.05 12.26 29.34
N SER A 18 -26.94 13.49 28.82
CA SER A 18 -26.81 13.73 27.37
C SER A 18 -25.39 13.63 26.83
N ASN A 19 -24.35 13.41 27.65
CA ASN A 19 -22.95 13.41 27.20
C ASN A 19 -22.39 12.05 26.82
N SER A 20 -23.24 11.04 26.54
CA SER A 20 -22.76 9.71 26.12
C SER A 20 -22.82 9.51 24.60
N CYS A 21 -22.33 10.48 23.83
CA CYS A 21 -22.03 10.24 22.42
C CYS A 21 -20.56 9.80 22.29
N GLY A 22 -20.30 8.55 22.59
CA GLY A 22 -19.01 7.91 22.31
C GLY A 22 -18.79 7.90 20.81
N SER A 23 -17.89 8.76 20.30
CA SER A 23 -17.43 8.71 18.92
C SER A 23 -16.83 7.33 18.65
N LYS A 24 -17.58 6.48 17.95
CA LYS A 24 -17.10 5.18 17.49
C LYS A 24 -15.97 5.45 16.50
N LYS A 25 -14.73 5.25 16.91
CA LYS A 25 -13.58 5.33 16.04
C LYS A 25 -13.81 4.32 14.91
N ILE A 26 -14.18 4.81 13.72
CA ILE A 26 -14.34 3.97 12.53
C ILE A 26 -12.94 3.46 12.22
N SER A 27 -12.71 2.18 12.46
CA SER A 27 -11.46 1.52 12.05
C SER A 27 -11.42 1.56 10.52
N GLN A 28 -10.47 2.30 9.96
CA GLN A 28 -10.19 2.32 8.52
C GLN A 28 -9.46 1.02 8.15
N LYS A 29 -10.15 -0.09 8.25
CA LYS A 29 -9.61 -1.42 7.95
C LYS A 29 -10.34 -1.99 6.74
N ILE A 30 -9.58 -2.32 5.71
CA ILE A 30 -10.07 -3.08 4.56
C ILE A 30 -9.78 -4.55 4.82
N ILE A 31 -10.81 -5.39 4.73
CA ILE A 31 -10.68 -6.85 4.87
C ILE A 31 -10.97 -7.46 3.50
N VAL A 32 -9.96 -8.12 2.94
CA VAL A 32 -10.09 -8.84 1.68
C VAL A 32 -10.04 -10.34 1.97
N ALA A 33 -11.09 -11.06 1.60
CA ALA A 33 -11.13 -12.52 1.70
C ALA A 33 -10.76 -13.14 0.35
N SER A 34 -9.87 -14.11 0.36
CA SER A 34 -9.47 -14.87 -0.83
C SER A 34 -9.46 -16.36 -0.54
N SER A 35 -9.89 -17.18 -1.49
CA SER A 35 -9.78 -18.64 -1.39
C SER A 35 -8.36 -19.08 -1.73
N GLY A 36 -7.72 -19.87 -0.87
CA GLY A 36 -6.40 -20.48 -1.07
C GLY A 36 -5.30 -19.87 -0.21
N LYS A 37 -4.19 -20.62 -0.15
CA LYS A 37 -3.02 -20.28 0.67
C LYS A 37 -2.14 -19.26 -0.07
N ILE A 38 -1.65 -18.28 0.65
CA ILE A 38 -0.60 -17.36 0.20
C ILE A 38 0.69 -17.86 0.86
N GLU A 39 1.62 -18.32 0.05
CA GLU A 39 2.86 -18.94 0.54
C GLU A 39 3.94 -17.90 0.85
N SER A 40 4.00 -16.84 0.06
CA SER A 40 4.98 -15.76 0.25
C SER A 40 4.44 -14.43 -0.23
N LEU A 41 4.80 -13.36 0.48
CA LEU A 41 4.62 -11.96 0.06
C LEU A 41 5.92 -11.37 -0.53
N ASP A 42 7.02 -12.14 -0.52
CA ASP A 42 8.25 -11.73 -1.18
C ASP A 42 8.09 -11.87 -2.70
N PRO A 43 8.17 -10.77 -3.48
CA PRO A 43 8.00 -10.81 -4.93
C PRO A 43 8.95 -11.77 -5.64
N ALA A 44 10.13 -12.03 -5.08
CA ALA A 44 11.12 -12.96 -5.63
C ALA A 44 10.73 -14.44 -5.45
N ASN A 45 9.79 -14.74 -4.55
CA ASN A 45 9.30 -16.09 -4.23
C ASN A 45 7.81 -16.27 -4.58
N ALA A 46 7.13 -15.23 -5.03
CA ALA A 46 5.71 -15.28 -5.38
C ALA A 46 5.52 -15.96 -6.73
N ASN A 47 5.12 -17.23 -6.72
CA ASN A 47 4.92 -18.06 -7.90
C ASN A 47 3.45 -18.41 -8.16
N THR A 48 2.53 -17.94 -7.33
CA THR A 48 1.09 -18.17 -7.49
C THR A 48 0.39 -16.90 -7.94
N LEU A 49 -0.65 -17.05 -8.80
CA LEU A 49 -1.46 -15.92 -9.25
C LEU A 49 -2.05 -15.11 -8.08
N LYS A 50 -2.45 -15.78 -7.00
CA LYS A 50 -3.00 -15.13 -5.81
C LYS A 50 -1.98 -14.29 -5.04
N ALA A 51 -0.75 -14.79 -4.90
CA ALA A 51 0.33 -14.04 -4.30
C ALA A 51 0.66 -12.79 -5.13
N LEU A 52 0.73 -12.92 -6.45
CA LEU A 52 0.95 -11.79 -7.38
C LEU A 52 -0.17 -10.76 -7.32
N GLN A 53 -1.44 -11.18 -7.27
CA GLN A 53 -2.59 -10.28 -7.12
C GLN A 53 -2.55 -9.52 -5.79
N LEU A 54 -2.17 -10.18 -4.71
CA LEU A 54 -2.03 -9.51 -3.41
C LEU A 54 -0.87 -8.52 -3.42
N ILE A 55 0.29 -8.92 -3.92
CA ILE A 55 1.48 -8.06 -4.02
C ILE A 55 1.19 -6.82 -4.86
N SER A 56 0.47 -6.96 -5.98
CA SER A 56 0.06 -5.83 -6.82
C SER A 56 -0.89 -4.85 -6.13
N SER A 57 -1.57 -5.29 -5.06
CA SER A 57 -2.42 -4.42 -4.24
C SER A 57 -1.64 -3.71 -3.12
N LEU A 58 -0.44 -4.21 -2.78
CA LEU A 58 0.39 -3.69 -1.69
C LEU A 58 1.48 -2.73 -2.17
N GLY A 59 1.86 -2.79 -3.44
CA GLY A 59 2.94 -1.97 -3.95
C GLY A 59 2.90 -1.78 -5.45
N ASP A 60 3.60 -0.74 -5.91
CA ASP A 60 3.74 -0.43 -7.32
C ASP A 60 4.99 -1.09 -7.92
N THR A 61 4.93 -1.33 -9.23
CA THR A 61 6.04 -1.83 -10.05
C THR A 61 6.69 -0.69 -10.82
N LEU A 62 7.86 -0.92 -11.43
CA LEU A 62 8.45 0.05 -12.36
C LEU A 62 7.54 0.28 -13.56
N TYR A 63 6.99 -0.79 -14.10
CA TYR A 63 6.07 -0.79 -15.24
C TYR A 63 4.95 -1.77 -14.97
N GLU A 64 3.78 -1.49 -15.51
CA GLU A 64 2.59 -2.34 -15.42
C GLU A 64 2.11 -2.70 -16.84
N LEU A 65 1.58 -3.90 -17.00
CA LEU A 65 0.91 -4.29 -18.24
C LEU A 65 -0.56 -3.92 -18.17
N SER A 66 -1.00 -3.04 -19.06
CA SER A 66 -2.41 -2.66 -19.14
C SER A 66 -3.27 -3.79 -19.72
N SER A 67 -4.60 -3.67 -19.60
CA SER A 67 -5.55 -4.67 -20.10
C SER A 67 -5.44 -4.92 -21.61
N ASN A 68 -4.93 -3.95 -22.37
CA ASN A 68 -4.70 -4.08 -23.81
C ASN A 68 -3.28 -4.57 -24.16
N GLY A 69 -2.51 -5.05 -23.18
CA GLY A 69 -1.17 -5.58 -23.36
C GLY A 69 -0.08 -4.52 -23.54
N LYS A 70 -0.38 -3.23 -23.37
CA LYS A 70 0.64 -2.17 -23.45
C LYS A 70 1.34 -1.98 -22.11
N LEU A 71 2.65 -1.77 -22.16
CA LEU A 71 3.43 -1.42 -21.00
C LEU A 71 3.18 0.03 -20.59
N ILE A 72 2.87 0.26 -19.32
CA ILE A 72 2.61 1.59 -18.72
C ILE A 72 3.65 1.87 -17.65
N PRO A 73 4.32 3.04 -17.67
CA PRO A 73 5.25 3.42 -16.61
C PRO A 73 4.49 3.75 -15.31
N LYS A 74 4.95 3.18 -14.16
CA LYS A 74 4.42 3.43 -12.80
C LYS A 74 5.46 4.14 -11.95
N LEU A 75 6.39 3.43 -11.34
CA LEU A 75 7.53 4.02 -10.60
C LEU A 75 8.61 4.54 -11.56
N ALA A 76 8.67 4.02 -12.79
CA ALA A 76 9.40 4.67 -13.86
C ALA A 76 8.68 5.96 -14.29
N LEU A 77 9.45 6.97 -14.67
CA LEU A 77 8.92 8.26 -15.15
C LEU A 77 8.36 8.13 -16.56
N GLU A 78 9.02 7.33 -17.40
CA GLU A 78 8.74 7.15 -18.83
C GLU A 78 9.16 5.75 -19.30
N MET A 79 8.95 5.45 -20.57
CA MET A 79 9.40 4.19 -21.16
C MET A 79 10.93 4.07 -21.12
N PRO A 80 11.47 2.83 -20.99
CA PRO A 80 12.91 2.63 -20.91
C PRO A 80 13.61 3.02 -22.21
N ILE A 81 14.78 3.63 -22.10
CA ILE A 81 15.64 3.95 -23.22
C ILE A 81 16.59 2.77 -23.46
N ILE A 82 16.48 2.15 -24.62
CA ILE A 82 17.31 0.99 -24.98
C ILE A 82 18.40 1.45 -25.97
N SER A 83 19.67 1.12 -25.68
CA SER A 83 20.78 1.43 -26.56
C SER A 83 20.68 0.65 -27.90
N LYS A 84 21.35 1.15 -28.94
CA LYS A 84 21.30 0.53 -30.27
C LYS A 84 21.81 -0.91 -30.32
N ASP A 85 22.82 -1.22 -29.51
CA ASP A 85 23.38 -2.56 -29.32
C ASP A 85 22.56 -3.47 -28.40
N ARG A 86 21.45 -2.91 -27.80
CA ARG A 86 20.55 -3.59 -26.83
C ARG A 86 21.24 -4.11 -25.57
N LEU A 87 22.43 -3.66 -25.27
CA LEU A 87 23.19 -4.09 -24.08
C LEU A 87 22.96 -3.19 -22.88
N LYS A 88 22.38 -1.99 -23.08
CA LYS A 88 22.11 -1.02 -22.02
C LYS A 88 20.67 -0.58 -22.04
N ILE A 89 20.03 -0.62 -20.87
CA ILE A 89 18.69 -0.10 -20.63
C ILE A 89 18.79 1.00 -19.58
N THR A 90 18.31 2.20 -19.90
CA THR A 90 18.23 3.32 -18.97
C THR A 90 16.79 3.53 -18.56
N ILE A 91 16.53 3.58 -17.25
CA ILE A 91 15.20 3.79 -16.66
C ILE A 91 15.26 5.05 -15.80
N ASN A 92 14.50 6.06 -16.18
CA ASN A 92 14.32 7.26 -15.38
C ASN A 92 13.25 7.01 -14.31
N LEU A 93 13.56 7.31 -13.06
CA LEU A 93 12.67 7.07 -11.94
C LEU A 93 11.86 8.32 -11.57
N ARG A 94 10.64 8.14 -11.06
CA ARG A 94 9.86 9.22 -10.45
C ARG A 94 10.58 9.75 -9.22
N LYS A 95 10.57 11.07 -9.05
CA LYS A 95 11.12 11.75 -7.87
C LYS A 95 10.05 11.87 -6.79
N ASN A 96 10.49 12.05 -5.54
CA ASN A 96 9.62 12.30 -4.38
C ASN A 96 8.63 11.15 -4.09
N VAL A 97 8.97 9.93 -4.45
CA VAL A 97 8.23 8.73 -4.07
C VAL A 97 8.79 8.21 -2.76
N LEU A 98 7.91 7.82 -1.84
CA LEU A 98 8.26 7.26 -0.55
C LEU A 98 7.76 5.82 -0.44
N PHE A 99 8.51 4.99 0.25
CA PHE A 99 8.01 3.69 0.72
C PHE A 99 7.00 3.89 1.86
N HIS A 100 6.28 2.83 2.23
CA HIS A 100 5.28 2.87 3.32
C HIS A 100 5.87 3.21 4.69
N ASP A 101 7.16 2.99 4.89
CA ASP A 101 7.91 3.35 6.10
C ASP A 101 8.43 4.80 6.09
N GLY A 102 8.15 5.55 5.02
CA GLY A 102 8.58 6.94 4.83
C GLY A 102 9.99 7.10 4.24
N THR A 103 10.71 6.01 3.97
CA THR A 103 12.02 6.08 3.31
C THR A 103 11.89 6.43 1.83
N SER A 104 12.91 7.06 1.25
CA SER A 104 12.87 7.51 -0.14
C SER A 104 13.12 6.38 -1.12
N PHE A 105 12.24 6.25 -2.12
CA PHE A 105 12.44 5.39 -3.27
C PHE A 105 13.53 5.99 -4.19
N ASN A 106 14.54 5.20 -4.53
CA ASN A 106 15.66 5.62 -5.37
C ASN A 106 16.31 4.45 -6.11
N SER A 107 17.32 4.73 -6.94
CA SER A 107 18.02 3.71 -7.72
C SER A 107 18.76 2.67 -6.88
N ASN A 108 19.18 2.99 -5.66
CA ASN A 108 19.82 2.03 -4.77
C ASN A 108 18.85 0.95 -4.30
N ALA A 109 17.59 1.32 -4.02
CA ALA A 109 16.55 0.35 -3.67
C ALA A 109 16.27 -0.64 -4.81
N ILE A 110 16.23 -0.14 -6.06
CA ILE A 110 16.06 -1.00 -7.25
C ILE A 110 17.27 -1.91 -7.44
N LYS A 111 18.48 -1.34 -7.35
CA LYS A 111 19.71 -2.13 -7.46
C LYS A 111 19.74 -3.27 -6.44
N PHE A 112 19.39 -3.00 -5.19
CA PHE A 112 19.31 -4.01 -4.14
C PHE A 112 18.31 -5.12 -4.50
N THR A 113 17.13 -4.76 -4.95
CA THR A 113 16.06 -5.72 -5.34
C THR A 113 16.53 -6.60 -6.52
N LEU A 114 17.14 -6.01 -7.55
CA LEU A 114 17.63 -6.76 -8.71
C LEU A 114 18.77 -7.72 -8.34
N LEU A 115 19.70 -7.29 -7.49
CA LEU A 115 20.78 -8.15 -7.00
C LEU A 115 20.24 -9.30 -6.15
N LEU A 116 19.20 -9.06 -5.34
CA LEU A 116 18.58 -10.11 -4.55
C LEU A 116 17.91 -11.17 -5.43
N ILE A 117 17.22 -10.76 -6.50
CA ILE A 117 16.59 -11.66 -7.46
C ILE A 117 17.67 -12.46 -8.21
N ASP A 118 18.70 -11.79 -8.69
CA ASP A 118 19.82 -12.41 -9.42
C ASP A 118 20.54 -13.46 -8.55
N SER A 119 20.85 -13.14 -7.31
CA SER A 119 21.49 -14.09 -6.38
C SER A 119 20.65 -15.35 -6.12
N LYS A 120 19.33 -15.23 -6.08
CA LYS A 120 18.41 -16.37 -5.94
C LYS A 120 18.28 -17.19 -7.22
N THR A 121 18.41 -16.55 -8.38
CA THR A 121 18.31 -17.22 -9.69
C THR A 121 19.60 -17.95 -10.05
N LEU A 122 20.77 -17.39 -9.72
CA LEU A 122 22.08 -17.97 -9.99
C LEU A 122 22.53 -19.01 -8.94
N GLY A 123 21.87 -19.05 -7.78
CA GLY A 123 22.16 -20.01 -6.70
C GLY A 123 21.62 -21.43 -6.94
N ARG A 124 21.43 -21.83 -8.18
CA ARG A 124 21.10 -23.21 -8.59
C ARG A 124 22.34 -23.95 -9.04
#